data_88d804502d0bc75775324fb6d31b3796
#
_entry.id   88d804502d0bc75775324fb6d31b3796
#
_cell.length_a   1.000
_cell.length_b   1.000
_cell.length_c   1.000
_cell.angle_alpha   90.00
_cell.angle_beta   90.00
_cell.angle_gamma   90.00
#
_symmetry.space_group_name_H-M   'P 1'
#
loop_
_entity.id
_entity.type
_entity.pdbx_description
1 polymer ?
#
loop_
_entity_poly.entity_id
_entity_poly.type
_entity_poly.pdbx_seq_one_letter_code
_entity_poly.pdbx_strand_id
1 'polypeptide(L)'
;VTYAEISKELGVSIPKSTLNYWLRSIPMSDEYYRRISVLANKGLAKARIKSATLKKEQTAVKAEELKDKNRTFFNIISDSPIFYKLLLVSLYWAEGSKTMRGSVDFGNSDPGVIRVFLSALRGCYAVDENKFRVTLQCRADSDIKALEKFWRKVTGIRRELFYNAQIDPRTIGKPTLKKEYKGVCRITYFSADILNDIIQATKVLPEIVQ
;
A
#
# COMPACT_ATOMS: atom_id res chain seq x y z
N VAL A 1 43.67 24.94 -8.82
CA VAL A 1 44.09 23.71 -9.51
C VAL A 1 43.93 22.54 -8.52
N THR A 2 43.37 21.42 -8.92
CA THR A 2 43.27 20.18 -8.13
C THR A 2 44.50 19.31 -8.28
N TYR A 3 44.76 18.37 -7.39
CA TYR A 3 45.86 17.41 -7.51
C TYR A 3 45.80 16.59 -8.82
N ALA A 4 44.61 16.28 -9.29
CA ALA A 4 44.40 15.60 -10.58
C ALA A 4 44.78 16.50 -11.77
N GLU A 5 44.46 17.78 -11.70
CA GLU A 5 44.86 18.77 -12.74
C GLU A 5 46.36 18.98 -12.75
N ILE A 6 47.03 19.06 -11.58
CA ILE A 6 48.49 19.15 -11.48
C ILE A 6 49.16 17.92 -12.11
N SER A 7 48.73 16.71 -11.77
CA SER A 7 49.26 15.47 -12.36
C SER A 7 49.05 15.43 -13.87
N LYS A 8 47.94 15.92 -14.40
CA LYS A 8 47.64 15.97 -15.81
C LYS A 8 48.53 16.97 -16.55
N GLU A 9 48.76 18.14 -15.94
CA GLU A 9 49.55 19.22 -16.53
C GLU A 9 51.07 18.86 -16.57
N LEU A 10 51.52 18.13 -15.54
CA LEU A 10 52.89 17.61 -15.48
C LEU A 10 53.10 16.34 -16.31
N GLY A 11 52.05 15.73 -16.88
CA GLY A 11 52.14 14.50 -17.68
C GLY A 11 52.54 13.25 -16.87
N VAL A 12 52.56 13.34 -15.51
CA VAL A 12 53.04 12.26 -14.64
C VAL A 12 51.97 11.97 -13.56
N SER A 13 51.72 10.68 -13.32
CA SER A 13 50.85 10.24 -12.23
C SER A 13 51.55 10.35 -10.88
N ILE A 14 51.21 11.38 -10.10
CA ILE A 14 51.81 11.62 -8.77
C ILE A 14 50.80 11.22 -7.69
N PRO A 15 51.19 10.39 -6.70
CA PRO A 15 50.31 10.04 -5.57
C PRO A 15 49.85 11.28 -4.82
N LYS A 16 48.58 11.28 -4.40
CA LYS A 16 47.98 12.39 -3.65
C LYS A 16 48.74 12.71 -2.36
N SER A 17 49.27 11.72 -1.67
CA SER A 17 50.12 11.88 -0.49
C SER A 17 51.34 12.72 -0.75
N THR A 18 52.02 12.46 -1.88
CA THR A 18 53.24 13.19 -2.32
C THR A 18 52.90 14.64 -2.65
N LEU A 19 51.85 14.88 -3.42
CA LEU A 19 51.38 16.24 -3.72
C LEU A 19 50.96 16.99 -2.45
N ASN A 20 50.26 16.32 -1.54
CA ASN A 20 49.90 16.92 -0.26
C ASN A 20 51.14 17.32 0.58
N TYR A 21 52.15 16.46 0.60
CA TYR A 21 53.39 16.73 1.30
C TYR A 21 54.13 17.96 0.71
N TRP A 22 54.26 18.01 -0.62
CA TRP A 22 54.96 19.11 -1.30
C TRP A 22 54.21 20.46 -1.18
N LEU A 23 52.90 20.45 -1.21
CA LEU A 23 52.06 21.65 -1.22
C LEU A 23 51.61 22.09 0.18
N ARG A 24 51.99 21.36 1.24
CA ARG A 24 51.53 21.56 2.61
C ARG A 24 51.87 22.97 3.16
N SER A 25 52.99 23.56 2.74
CA SER A 25 53.42 24.87 3.19
C SER A 25 52.92 26.03 2.32
N ILE A 26 52.18 25.76 1.24
CA ILE A 26 51.68 26.78 0.33
C ILE A 26 50.29 27.21 0.82
N PRO A 27 50.09 28.51 1.21
CA PRO A 27 48.76 29.01 1.57
C PRO A 27 47.84 28.99 0.35
N MET A 28 46.67 28.35 0.48
CA MET A 28 45.70 28.28 -0.60
C MET A 28 44.79 29.51 -0.54
N SER A 29 44.40 30.01 -1.73
CA SER A 29 43.47 31.16 -1.82
C SER A 29 42.04 30.77 -1.43
N ASP A 30 41.25 31.76 -1.03
CA ASP A 30 39.81 31.57 -0.76
C ASP A 30 39.04 31.04 -1.96
N GLU A 31 39.47 31.40 -3.18
CA GLU A 31 38.90 30.92 -4.42
C GLU A 31 39.14 29.42 -4.58
N TYR A 32 40.31 28.92 -4.20
CA TYR A 32 40.61 27.48 -4.20
C TYR A 32 39.64 26.73 -3.24
N TYR A 33 39.48 27.21 -2.02
CA TYR A 33 38.56 26.54 -1.08
C TYR A 33 37.10 26.56 -1.54
N ARG A 34 36.63 27.66 -2.14
CA ARG A 34 35.29 27.70 -2.77
C ARG A 34 35.15 26.68 -3.90
N ARG A 35 36.14 26.60 -4.79
CA ARG A 35 36.13 25.63 -5.91
C ARG A 35 36.10 24.18 -5.42
N ILE A 36 36.94 23.84 -4.44
CA ILE A 36 36.97 22.49 -3.85
C ILE A 36 35.65 22.16 -3.17
N SER A 37 35.07 23.09 -2.42
CA SER A 37 33.76 22.92 -1.81
C SER A 37 32.65 22.63 -2.85
N VAL A 38 32.63 23.38 -3.95
CA VAL A 38 31.67 23.15 -5.05
C VAL A 38 31.87 21.77 -5.69
N LEU A 39 33.11 21.36 -5.94
CA LEU A 39 33.41 20.05 -6.51
C LEU A 39 33.04 18.91 -5.55
N ALA A 40 33.33 19.06 -4.26
CA ALA A 40 32.95 18.09 -3.23
C ALA A 40 31.44 17.95 -3.13
N ASN A 41 30.69 19.06 -3.09
CA ASN A 41 29.24 19.07 -3.03
C ASN A 41 28.61 18.42 -4.28
N LYS A 42 29.14 18.68 -5.48
CA LYS A 42 28.71 17.99 -6.71
C LYS A 42 28.96 16.47 -6.64
N GLY A 43 30.14 16.08 -6.12
CA GLY A 43 30.48 14.66 -5.91
C GLY A 43 29.52 13.98 -4.92
N LEU A 44 29.27 14.62 -3.79
CA LEU A 44 28.32 14.13 -2.79
C LEU A 44 26.88 14.02 -3.32
N ALA A 45 26.42 15.01 -4.10
CA ALA A 45 25.11 14.96 -4.73
C ALA A 45 24.98 13.76 -5.68
N LYS A 46 25.95 13.54 -6.54
CA LYS A 46 25.99 12.36 -7.44
C LYS A 46 26.01 11.04 -6.65
N ALA A 47 26.82 10.95 -5.60
CA ALA A 47 26.91 9.76 -4.77
C ALA A 47 25.59 9.48 -4.04
N ARG A 48 24.90 10.50 -3.52
CA ARG A 48 23.58 10.37 -2.89
C ARG A 48 22.53 9.85 -3.86
N ILE A 49 22.47 10.39 -5.08
CA ILE A 49 21.55 9.93 -6.12
C ILE A 49 21.82 8.46 -6.45
N LYS A 50 23.08 8.10 -6.71
CA LYS A 50 23.45 6.71 -7.03
C LYS A 50 23.11 5.75 -5.88
N SER A 51 23.42 6.12 -4.65
CA SER A 51 23.09 5.32 -3.46
C SER A 51 21.59 5.15 -3.28
N ALA A 52 20.80 6.23 -3.48
CA ALA A 52 19.33 6.16 -3.39
C ALA A 52 18.74 5.24 -4.46
N THR A 53 19.26 5.30 -5.70
CA THR A 53 18.81 4.40 -6.79
C THR A 53 19.12 2.95 -6.47
N LEU A 54 20.35 2.63 -6.09
CA LEU A 54 20.74 1.27 -5.70
C LEU A 54 19.91 0.73 -4.53
N LYS A 55 19.68 1.57 -3.51
CA LYS A 55 18.84 1.18 -2.37
C LYS A 55 17.40 0.90 -2.78
N LYS A 56 16.84 1.71 -3.70
CA LYS A 56 15.49 1.50 -4.25
C LYS A 56 15.40 0.17 -5.01
N GLU A 57 16.39 -0.12 -5.86
CA GLU A 57 16.47 -1.38 -6.62
C GLU A 57 16.57 -2.60 -5.68
N GLN A 58 17.47 -2.56 -4.70
CA GLN A 58 17.62 -3.64 -3.71
C GLN A 58 16.34 -3.85 -2.90
N THR A 59 15.66 -2.76 -2.51
CA THR A 59 14.39 -2.83 -1.79
C THR A 59 13.29 -3.46 -2.66
N ALA A 60 13.25 -3.13 -3.96
CA ALA A 60 12.28 -3.70 -4.90
C ALA A 60 12.50 -5.22 -5.10
N VAL A 61 13.76 -5.64 -5.29
CA VAL A 61 14.11 -7.07 -5.40
C VAL A 61 13.70 -7.83 -4.14
N LYS A 62 14.09 -7.33 -2.96
CA LYS A 62 13.72 -7.95 -1.69
C LYS A 62 12.21 -8.01 -1.47
N ALA A 63 11.47 -6.98 -1.90
CA ALA A 63 10.01 -6.97 -1.80
C ALA A 63 9.39 -8.07 -2.68
N GLU A 64 9.92 -8.32 -3.88
CA GLU A 64 9.42 -9.38 -4.77
C GLU A 64 9.74 -10.78 -4.23
N GLU A 65 10.94 -11.01 -3.73
CA GLU A 65 11.31 -12.27 -3.03
C GLU A 65 10.37 -12.58 -1.85
N LEU A 66 10.05 -11.55 -1.05
CA LEU A 66 9.11 -11.69 0.06
C LEU A 66 7.68 -11.97 -0.41
N LYS A 67 7.24 -11.36 -1.52
CA LYS A 67 5.93 -11.69 -2.11
C LYS A 67 5.86 -13.12 -2.58
N ASP A 68 6.89 -13.63 -3.26
CA ASP A 68 6.91 -15.01 -3.75
C ASP A 68 6.92 -16.02 -2.61
N LYS A 69 7.70 -15.74 -1.57
CA LYS A 69 7.69 -16.54 -0.33
C LYS A 69 6.29 -16.59 0.30
N ASN A 70 5.64 -15.44 0.44
CA ASN A 70 4.29 -15.37 1.01
C ASN A 70 3.25 -16.03 0.10
N ARG A 71 3.37 -15.89 -1.23
CA ARG A 71 2.49 -16.57 -2.20
C ARG A 71 2.56 -18.09 -2.03
N THR A 72 3.76 -18.65 -1.93
CA THR A 72 3.95 -20.08 -1.69
C THR A 72 3.32 -20.52 -0.36
N PHE A 73 3.51 -19.75 0.70
CA PHE A 73 2.91 -20.03 2.01
C PHE A 73 1.37 -20.03 1.95
N PHE A 74 0.76 -19.00 1.37
CA PHE A 74 -0.68 -18.90 1.31
C PHE A 74 -1.32 -19.91 0.36
N ASN A 75 -0.64 -20.34 -0.71
CA ASN A 75 -1.15 -21.38 -1.61
C ASN A 75 -1.37 -22.73 -0.91
N ILE A 76 -0.63 -23.03 0.15
CA ILE A 76 -0.78 -24.29 0.91
C ILE A 76 -2.13 -24.36 1.65
N ILE A 77 -2.67 -23.21 2.05
CA ILE A 77 -3.88 -23.13 2.89
C ILE A 77 -5.07 -22.49 2.19
N SER A 78 -4.90 -22.00 0.95
CA SER A 78 -5.91 -21.20 0.23
C SER A 78 -7.23 -21.91 -0.02
N ASP A 79 -7.24 -23.23 -0.14
CA ASP A 79 -8.44 -24.02 -0.43
C ASP A 79 -9.11 -24.59 0.83
N SER A 80 -8.59 -24.26 2.00
CA SER A 80 -9.13 -24.75 3.27
C SER A 80 -10.38 -23.96 3.69
N PRO A 81 -11.53 -24.62 3.97
CA PRO A 81 -12.71 -23.96 4.56
C PRO A 81 -12.40 -23.28 5.91
N ILE A 82 -11.47 -23.85 6.68
CA ILE A 82 -11.01 -23.30 7.96
C ILE A 82 -10.32 -21.96 7.74
N PHE A 83 -9.51 -21.86 6.69
CA PHE A 83 -8.83 -20.62 6.33
C PHE A 83 -9.85 -19.50 5.98
N TYR A 84 -10.85 -19.81 5.14
CA TYR A 84 -11.91 -18.85 4.82
C TYR A 84 -12.71 -18.42 6.06
N LYS A 85 -13.03 -19.36 6.95
CA LYS A 85 -13.75 -19.04 8.19
C LYS A 85 -12.94 -18.14 9.10
N LEU A 86 -11.66 -18.43 9.28
CA LEU A 86 -10.77 -17.61 10.11
C LEU A 86 -10.61 -16.19 9.52
N LEU A 87 -10.41 -16.07 8.20
CA LEU A 87 -10.34 -14.77 7.52
C LEU A 87 -11.63 -13.96 7.68
N LEU A 88 -12.78 -14.59 7.45
CA LEU A 88 -14.09 -13.94 7.56
C LEU A 88 -14.33 -13.42 8.97
N VAL A 89 -14.13 -14.26 9.97
CA VAL A 89 -14.33 -13.93 11.37
C VAL A 89 -13.39 -12.80 11.80
N SER A 90 -12.11 -12.89 11.46
CA SER A 90 -11.10 -11.88 11.79
C SER A 90 -11.40 -10.53 11.15
N LEU A 91 -11.73 -10.51 9.86
CA LEU A 91 -12.09 -9.29 9.13
C LEU A 91 -13.37 -8.66 9.69
N TYR A 92 -14.40 -9.48 9.92
CA TYR A 92 -15.66 -8.98 10.47
C TYR A 92 -15.51 -8.47 11.90
N TRP A 93 -14.70 -9.11 12.71
CA TRP A 93 -14.39 -8.65 14.07
C TRP A 93 -13.69 -7.29 14.07
N ALA A 94 -12.74 -7.08 13.16
CA ALA A 94 -12.02 -5.81 13.07
C ALA A 94 -12.87 -4.67 12.48
N GLU A 95 -13.57 -4.90 11.36
CA GLU A 95 -14.15 -3.85 10.52
C GLU A 95 -15.68 -4.02 10.29
N GLY A 96 -16.26 -5.14 10.73
CA GLY A 96 -17.70 -5.41 10.56
C GLY A 96 -18.59 -4.52 11.43
N SER A 97 -19.78 -4.22 10.94
CA SER A 97 -20.78 -3.48 11.71
C SER A 97 -21.33 -4.32 12.85
N LYS A 98 -21.26 -3.78 14.08
CA LYS A 98 -21.77 -4.44 15.30
C LYS A 98 -23.18 -3.99 15.69
N THR A 99 -23.73 -3.03 14.97
CA THR A 99 -25.04 -2.41 15.28
C THR A 99 -26.17 -2.92 14.41
N MET A 100 -25.87 -3.50 13.24
CA MET A 100 -26.87 -4.02 12.32
C MET A 100 -27.43 -5.36 12.81
N ARG A 101 -28.74 -5.53 12.65
CA ARG A 101 -29.45 -6.77 12.96
C ARG A 101 -30.01 -7.36 11.66
N GLY A 102 -29.80 -8.65 11.43
CA GLY A 102 -30.34 -9.35 10.26
C GLY A 102 -29.51 -9.28 8.98
N SER A 103 -28.37 -8.58 8.97
CA SER A 103 -27.47 -8.53 7.83
C SER A 103 -26.00 -8.47 8.25
N VAL A 104 -25.14 -9.09 7.44
CA VAL A 104 -23.68 -8.94 7.54
C VAL A 104 -23.28 -7.68 6.79
N ASP A 105 -22.79 -6.67 7.51
CA ASP A 105 -22.38 -5.39 6.95
C ASP A 105 -20.89 -5.21 7.12
N PHE A 106 -20.19 -4.97 6.00
CA PHE A 106 -18.74 -4.80 5.96
C PHE A 106 -18.36 -3.67 5.00
N GLY A 107 -17.56 -2.72 5.46
CA GLY A 107 -17.16 -1.57 4.65
C GLY A 107 -15.66 -1.34 4.69
N ASN A 108 -15.04 -1.15 3.52
CA ASN A 108 -13.63 -0.77 3.44
C ASN A 108 -13.35 0.06 2.17
N SER A 109 -12.30 0.88 2.20
CA SER A 109 -11.81 1.63 1.04
C SER A 109 -10.77 0.86 0.23
N ASP A 110 -10.19 -0.20 0.79
CA ASP A 110 -9.22 -1.06 0.09
C ASP A 110 -9.94 -2.15 -0.70
N PRO A 111 -9.77 -2.18 -2.05
CA PRO A 111 -10.40 -3.19 -2.88
C PRO A 111 -9.86 -4.61 -2.63
N GLY A 112 -8.64 -4.74 -2.11
CA GLY A 112 -8.07 -6.03 -1.71
C GLY A 112 -8.82 -6.61 -0.52
N VAL A 113 -9.06 -5.80 0.51
CA VAL A 113 -9.80 -6.20 1.72
C VAL A 113 -11.24 -6.60 1.37
N ILE A 114 -11.92 -5.84 0.51
CA ILE A 114 -13.28 -6.17 0.03
C ILE A 114 -13.29 -7.51 -0.74
N ARG A 115 -12.31 -7.75 -1.61
CA ARG A 115 -12.21 -9.04 -2.33
C ARG A 115 -12.00 -10.22 -1.37
N VAL A 116 -11.08 -10.09 -0.42
CA VAL A 116 -10.80 -11.14 0.56
C VAL A 116 -12.04 -11.43 1.41
N PHE A 117 -12.74 -10.39 1.88
CA PHE A 117 -13.98 -10.55 2.63
C PHE A 117 -15.07 -11.31 1.83
N LEU A 118 -15.32 -10.91 0.58
CA LEU A 118 -16.31 -11.57 -0.28
C LEU A 118 -15.91 -13.02 -0.61
N SER A 119 -14.64 -13.28 -0.88
CA SER A 119 -14.14 -14.64 -1.11
C SER A 119 -14.30 -15.50 0.13
N ALA A 120 -14.00 -14.97 1.31
CA ALA A 120 -14.17 -15.69 2.57
C ALA A 120 -15.65 -15.98 2.87
N LEU A 121 -16.55 -15.01 2.64
CA LEU A 121 -17.99 -15.20 2.82
C LEU A 121 -18.55 -16.28 1.88
N ARG A 122 -18.19 -16.23 0.59
CA ARG A 122 -18.59 -17.21 -0.42
C ARG A 122 -17.97 -18.59 -0.19
N GLY A 123 -16.74 -18.62 0.36
CA GLY A 123 -16.06 -19.89 0.67
C GLY A 123 -16.57 -20.57 1.93
N CYS A 124 -17.16 -19.80 2.87
CA CYS A 124 -17.73 -20.36 4.11
C CYS A 124 -19.18 -20.79 3.98
N TYR A 125 -19.96 -20.14 3.11
CA TYR A 125 -21.41 -20.33 3.05
C TYR A 125 -21.89 -20.45 1.62
N ALA A 126 -23.00 -21.21 1.43
CA ALA A 126 -23.77 -21.20 0.17
C ALA A 126 -24.54 -19.86 0.10
N VAL A 127 -23.91 -18.83 -0.48
CA VAL A 127 -24.52 -17.51 -0.58
C VAL A 127 -25.50 -17.40 -1.74
N ASP A 128 -26.62 -16.71 -1.53
CA ASP A 128 -27.51 -16.24 -2.60
C ASP A 128 -27.07 -14.85 -3.06
N GLU A 129 -26.52 -14.76 -4.27
CA GLU A 129 -26.01 -13.49 -4.84
C GLU A 129 -27.08 -12.38 -4.88
N ASN A 130 -28.38 -12.72 -4.89
CA ASN A 130 -29.46 -11.73 -4.86
C ASN A 130 -29.64 -11.05 -3.50
N LYS A 131 -29.08 -11.60 -2.43
CA LYS A 131 -29.12 -11.03 -1.09
C LYS A 131 -28.02 -10.00 -0.83
N PHE A 132 -27.10 -9.81 -1.75
CA PHE A 132 -26.11 -8.73 -1.65
C PHE A 132 -26.72 -7.38 -1.95
N ARG A 133 -26.21 -6.35 -1.26
CA ARG A 133 -26.35 -4.93 -1.63
C ARG A 133 -25.00 -4.25 -1.48
N VAL A 134 -24.74 -3.29 -2.35
CA VAL A 134 -23.53 -2.47 -2.32
C VAL A 134 -23.93 -1.01 -2.19
N THR A 135 -23.32 -0.31 -1.25
CA THR A 135 -23.46 1.14 -1.10
C THR A 135 -22.07 1.77 -1.18
N LEU A 136 -21.87 2.71 -2.09
CA LEU A 136 -20.65 3.45 -2.19
C LEU A 136 -20.74 4.74 -1.39
N GLN A 137 -19.78 4.99 -0.51
CA GLN A 137 -19.63 6.27 0.17
C GLN A 137 -18.48 7.02 -0.49
N CYS A 138 -18.75 8.18 -1.04
CA CYS A 138 -17.80 8.93 -1.84
C CYS A 138 -17.80 10.42 -1.51
N ARG A 139 -16.82 11.12 -2.02
CA ARG A 139 -16.70 12.57 -1.89
C ARG A 139 -17.56 13.26 -2.95
N ALA A 140 -17.88 14.53 -2.70
CA ALA A 140 -18.74 15.34 -3.58
C ALA A 140 -18.16 15.56 -4.99
N ASP A 141 -16.85 15.51 -5.14
CA ASP A 141 -16.11 15.66 -6.40
C ASP A 141 -15.83 14.32 -7.13
N SER A 142 -16.42 13.20 -6.67
CA SER A 142 -16.18 11.88 -7.24
C SER A 142 -17.05 11.61 -8.47
N ASP A 143 -16.48 10.97 -9.49
CA ASP A 143 -17.23 10.39 -10.60
C ASP A 143 -17.90 9.07 -10.15
N ILE A 144 -19.17 9.15 -9.79
CA ILE A 144 -19.97 8.01 -9.28
C ILE A 144 -20.02 6.87 -10.29
N LYS A 145 -20.16 7.16 -11.60
CA LYS A 145 -20.24 6.12 -12.63
C LYS A 145 -18.92 5.35 -12.76
N ALA A 146 -17.80 6.06 -12.69
CA ALA A 146 -16.48 5.44 -12.69
C ALA A 146 -16.25 4.60 -11.42
N LEU A 147 -16.70 5.08 -10.25
CA LEU A 147 -16.63 4.34 -8.99
C LEU A 147 -17.48 3.06 -9.01
N GLU A 148 -18.73 3.14 -9.49
CA GLU A 148 -19.59 1.96 -9.66
C GLU A 148 -18.93 0.93 -10.59
N LYS A 149 -18.43 1.34 -11.75
CA LYS A 149 -17.74 0.46 -12.70
C LYS A 149 -16.54 -0.23 -12.05
N PHE A 150 -15.74 0.52 -11.29
CA PHE A 150 -14.59 0.01 -10.55
C PHE A 150 -15.01 -1.04 -9.51
N TRP A 151 -15.96 -0.70 -8.63
CA TRP A 151 -16.36 -1.59 -7.55
C TRP A 151 -17.14 -2.81 -8.03
N ARG A 152 -17.89 -2.70 -9.11
CA ARG A 152 -18.50 -3.88 -9.78
C ARG A 152 -17.43 -4.88 -10.21
N LYS A 153 -16.33 -4.41 -10.82
CA LYS A 153 -15.20 -5.26 -11.20
C LYS A 153 -14.53 -5.90 -9.97
N VAL A 154 -14.44 -5.18 -8.86
CA VAL A 154 -13.83 -5.68 -7.62
C VAL A 154 -14.70 -6.73 -6.94
N THR A 155 -16.01 -6.48 -6.82
CA THR A 155 -16.94 -7.30 -6.04
C THR A 155 -17.54 -8.47 -6.82
N GLY A 156 -17.63 -8.35 -8.14
CA GLY A 156 -18.39 -9.26 -9.00
C GLY A 156 -19.91 -9.15 -8.83
N ILE A 157 -20.40 -8.23 -8.01
CA ILE A 157 -21.83 -8.05 -7.74
C ILE A 157 -22.47 -7.26 -8.89
N ARG A 158 -23.68 -7.69 -9.29
CA ARG A 158 -24.44 -7.08 -10.41
C ARG A 158 -24.87 -5.66 -10.06
N ARG A 159 -24.99 -4.81 -11.11
CA ARG A 159 -25.32 -3.39 -10.95
C ARG A 159 -26.67 -3.14 -10.23
N GLU A 160 -27.66 -3.98 -10.50
CA GLU A 160 -29.03 -3.88 -9.95
C GLU A 160 -29.05 -3.99 -8.43
N LEU A 161 -27.96 -4.51 -7.84
CA LEU A 161 -27.78 -4.67 -6.41
C LEU A 161 -26.97 -3.53 -5.77
N PHE A 162 -26.61 -2.51 -6.56
CA PHE A 162 -25.98 -1.28 -6.05
C PHE A 162 -27.07 -0.27 -5.71
N TYR A 163 -27.02 0.22 -4.48
CA TYR A 163 -27.82 1.36 -4.05
C TYR A 163 -27.19 2.69 -4.55
N ASN A 164 -27.96 3.75 -4.51
CA ASN A 164 -27.44 5.08 -4.81
C ASN A 164 -26.25 5.40 -3.91
N ALA A 165 -25.20 5.98 -4.54
CA ALA A 165 -24.00 6.37 -3.80
C ALA A 165 -24.32 7.46 -2.76
N GLN A 166 -23.72 7.32 -1.59
CA GLN A 166 -23.82 8.29 -0.51
C GLN A 166 -22.66 9.27 -0.59
N ILE A 167 -23.00 10.55 -0.83
CA ILE A 167 -22.01 11.62 -0.89
C ILE A 167 -21.79 12.16 0.53
N ASP A 168 -20.53 12.23 0.97
CA ASP A 168 -20.19 12.86 2.24
C ASP A 168 -20.30 14.39 2.11
N PRO A 169 -21.32 15.03 2.74
CA PRO A 169 -21.56 16.46 2.60
C PRO A 169 -20.41 17.32 3.14
N ARG A 170 -19.59 16.79 4.04
CA ARG A 170 -18.41 17.49 4.58
C ARG A 170 -17.31 17.72 3.55
N THR A 171 -17.42 17.09 2.38
CA THR A 171 -16.44 17.15 1.28
C THR A 171 -16.83 18.17 0.18
N ILE A 172 -18.01 18.77 0.29
CA ILE A 172 -18.47 19.77 -0.68
C ILE A 172 -17.49 20.96 -0.68
N GLY A 173 -17.04 21.36 -1.89
CA GLY A 173 -16.06 22.44 -2.07
C GLY A 173 -14.61 22.08 -1.70
N LYS A 174 -14.32 20.83 -1.32
CA LYS A 174 -12.98 20.38 -0.96
C LYS A 174 -12.46 19.37 -1.98
N PRO A 175 -11.42 19.68 -2.76
CA PRO A 175 -10.90 18.76 -3.78
C PRO A 175 -10.28 17.50 -3.14
N THR A 176 -10.41 16.38 -3.85
CA THR A 176 -9.78 15.11 -3.48
C THR A 176 -8.27 15.18 -3.72
N LEU A 177 -7.46 15.09 -2.65
CA LEU A 177 -5.99 15.13 -2.74
C LEU A 177 -5.40 13.81 -3.22
N LYS A 178 -6.03 12.67 -2.90
CA LYS A 178 -5.57 11.33 -3.31
C LYS A 178 -6.22 10.95 -4.65
N LYS A 179 -5.49 11.04 -5.75
CA LYS A 179 -5.96 10.68 -7.10
C LYS A 179 -6.52 9.26 -7.20
N GLU A 180 -5.99 8.33 -6.41
CA GLU A 180 -6.37 6.91 -6.40
C GLU A 180 -7.52 6.58 -5.42
N TYR A 181 -8.10 7.59 -4.75
CA TYR A 181 -9.19 7.35 -3.81
C TYR A 181 -10.46 6.91 -4.54
N LYS A 182 -10.97 5.72 -4.19
CA LYS A 182 -12.15 5.09 -4.81
C LYS A 182 -13.38 5.08 -3.89
N GLY A 183 -13.41 5.93 -2.87
CA GLY A 183 -14.48 5.92 -1.87
C GLY A 183 -14.40 4.70 -0.95
N VAL A 184 -15.44 4.52 -0.14
CA VAL A 184 -15.63 3.32 0.68
C VAL A 184 -16.73 2.47 0.04
N CYS A 185 -16.43 1.18 -0.15
CA CYS A 185 -17.39 0.19 -0.59
C CYS A 185 -17.97 -0.51 0.64
N ARG A 186 -19.26 -0.38 0.87
CA ARG A 186 -20.01 -1.09 1.90
C ARG A 186 -20.76 -2.23 1.26
N ILE A 187 -20.52 -3.44 1.75
CA ILE A 187 -21.21 -4.68 1.37
C ILE A 187 -22.21 -5.00 2.47
N THR A 188 -23.45 -5.22 2.11
CA THR A 188 -24.52 -5.74 2.98
C THR A 188 -24.98 -7.07 2.42
N TYR A 189 -24.98 -8.12 3.24
CA TYR A 189 -25.55 -9.43 2.90
C TYR A 189 -26.69 -9.76 3.86
N PHE A 190 -27.90 -9.91 3.34
CA PHE A 190 -29.09 -10.16 4.15
C PHE A 190 -29.18 -11.61 4.59
N SER A 191 -28.71 -11.89 5.79
CA SER A 191 -28.87 -13.18 6.48
C SER A 191 -28.61 -12.99 7.98
N ALA A 192 -29.63 -13.17 8.79
CA ALA A 192 -29.51 -13.17 10.25
C ALA A 192 -28.72 -14.38 10.75
N ASP A 193 -28.88 -15.53 10.12
CA ASP A 193 -28.21 -16.79 10.52
C ASP A 193 -26.70 -16.68 10.33
N ILE A 194 -26.27 -16.21 9.15
CA ILE A 194 -24.83 -16.01 8.86
C ILE A 194 -24.24 -14.94 9.78
N LEU A 195 -24.97 -13.84 10.03
CA LEU A 195 -24.51 -12.81 10.98
C LEU A 195 -24.31 -13.40 12.37
N ASN A 196 -25.29 -14.16 12.87
CA ASN A 196 -25.24 -14.77 14.20
C ASN A 196 -24.07 -15.76 14.31
N ASP A 197 -23.86 -16.60 13.28
CA ASP A 197 -22.75 -17.54 13.26
C ASP A 197 -21.39 -16.82 13.29
N ILE A 198 -21.22 -15.74 12.51
CA ILE A 198 -20.01 -14.92 12.56
C ILE A 198 -19.82 -14.29 13.94
N ILE A 199 -20.89 -13.72 14.54
CA ILE A 199 -20.82 -13.10 15.86
C ILE A 199 -20.45 -14.12 16.95
N GLN A 200 -21.02 -15.32 16.92
CA GLN A 200 -20.63 -16.35 17.89
C GLN A 200 -19.18 -16.79 17.69
N ALA A 201 -18.73 -16.94 16.43
CA ALA A 201 -17.34 -17.27 16.13
C ALA A 201 -16.35 -16.21 16.62
N THR A 202 -16.70 -14.91 16.61
CA THR A 202 -15.84 -13.86 17.19
C THR A 202 -15.71 -13.96 18.72
N LYS A 203 -16.66 -14.59 19.40
CA LYS A 203 -16.59 -14.83 20.86
C LYS A 203 -15.74 -16.05 21.20
N VAL A 204 -15.84 -17.11 20.39
CA VAL A 204 -15.11 -18.37 20.60
C VAL A 204 -13.64 -18.23 20.24
N LEU A 205 -13.29 -17.47 19.20
CA LEU A 205 -11.92 -17.35 18.71
C LEU A 205 -10.91 -16.93 19.82
N PRO A 206 -11.18 -15.92 20.67
CA PRO A 206 -10.28 -15.54 21.75
C PRO A 206 -10.08 -16.63 22.82
N GLU A 207 -11.06 -17.50 23.01
CA GLU A 207 -11.00 -18.59 24.01
C GLU A 207 -10.04 -19.71 23.57
N ILE A 208 -9.86 -19.86 22.23
CA ILE A 208 -8.99 -20.90 21.64
C ILE A 208 -7.53 -20.43 21.57
N VAL A 209 -7.28 -19.12 21.43
CA VAL A 209 -5.93 -18.54 21.21
C VAL A 209 -5.21 -18.24 22.53
N GLN A 210 -5.84 -18.46 23.66
CA GLN A 210 -5.19 -18.41 24.99
C GLN A 210 -4.32 -19.64 25.18
#